data_cfae5696f2e19e17d5761524634a4d0b
#
_entry.id   cfae5696f2e19e17d5761524634a4d0b
#
_cell.length_a   1.000
_cell.length_b   1.000
_cell.length_c   1.000
_cell.angle_alpha   90.00
_cell.angle_beta   90.00
_cell.angle_gamma   90.00
#
_symmetry.space_group_name_H-M   'P 1'
#
loop_
_entity.id
_entity.type
_entity.pdbx_description
1 polymer ?
#
loop_
_entity_poly.entity_id
_entity_poly.type
_entity_poly.pdbx_seq_one_letter_code
_entity_poly.pdbx_strand_id
1 'polypeptide(L)'
;MTRLLLALALAAAALGCGMPAPDPDPRVHAFYYPWYGTPEFDGEYRHWAHDQMGAVEHRVSYPGGDDIGADFYPAGGCYSSNDPAVLARHMDELRSAGVGSLCASWWGEGSFEDAALPALLDAAARAGLKVSLHLEPLPGRDAAVCREALASYLGRYASHEALARDPERGLPIVFVYDSYLSSVEEWRRLLAPAADLTIRGTDLDCFMIGLWVERHHGDDLHRAGFDGMYTYFATDGFTYGSSTVNWPAMAAFAREQGMTFVPCVGPGYADLRIRPWNTANQREREGGVYYRQMAASALAVEPAMIGLTSYNEWHEGTQIEPAEARIAGGFRYRDYGSEGLDGYLTMTAEWMLRYSAVGR
;
A
#
# COMPACT_ATOMS: atom_id res chain seq x y z
N MET A 1 22.20 -43.06 10.46
CA MET A 1 22.74 -41.71 10.31
C MET A 1 22.84 -41.24 8.85
N THR A 2 22.96 -42.10 7.84
CA THR A 2 23.18 -41.73 6.43
C THR A 2 21.92 -41.23 5.68
N ARG A 3 20.70 -41.56 6.12
CA ARG A 3 19.44 -41.10 5.47
C ARG A 3 18.99 -39.69 5.91
N LEU A 4 19.41 -39.23 7.08
CA LEU A 4 19.07 -37.90 7.58
C LEU A 4 19.94 -36.80 6.94
N LEU A 5 21.17 -37.13 6.58
CA LEU A 5 22.10 -36.21 5.90
C LEU A 5 21.73 -36.00 4.43
N LEU A 6 21.09 -36.99 3.78
CA LEU A 6 20.64 -36.86 2.39
C LEU A 6 19.39 -35.98 2.25
N ALA A 7 18.52 -35.97 3.26
CA ALA A 7 17.33 -35.08 3.30
C ALA A 7 17.71 -33.61 3.54
N LEU A 8 18.72 -33.35 4.35
CA LEU A 8 19.26 -32.00 4.57
C LEU A 8 20.02 -31.46 3.34
N ALA A 9 20.75 -32.32 2.60
CA ALA A 9 21.44 -31.92 1.38
C ALA A 9 20.47 -31.63 0.21
N LEU A 10 19.32 -32.29 0.15
CA LEU A 10 18.29 -32.00 -0.84
C LEU A 10 17.51 -30.71 -0.54
N ALA A 11 17.34 -30.35 0.74
CA ALA A 11 16.74 -29.06 1.14
C ALA A 11 17.68 -27.87 0.84
N ALA A 12 18.99 -28.04 0.97
CA ALA A 12 19.98 -27.01 0.65
C ALA A 12 20.20 -26.82 -0.87
N ALA A 13 19.97 -27.87 -1.68
CA ALA A 13 20.07 -27.79 -3.15
C ALA A 13 18.82 -27.13 -3.81
N ALA A 14 17.68 -27.09 -3.11
CA ALA A 14 16.47 -26.40 -3.59
C ALA A 14 16.50 -24.87 -3.44
N LEU A 15 17.43 -24.33 -2.63
CA LEU A 15 17.64 -22.90 -2.44
C LEU A 15 18.57 -22.25 -3.49
N GLY A 16 19.11 -23.02 -4.42
CA GLY A 16 20.05 -22.56 -5.44
C GLY A 16 19.51 -22.57 -6.90
N CYS A 17 18.31 -23.05 -7.15
CA CYS A 17 17.62 -22.89 -8.44
C CYS A 17 16.74 -21.67 -8.34
N GLY A 18 17.20 -20.49 -8.82
CA GLY A 18 16.43 -19.27 -8.87
C GLY A 18 15.08 -19.53 -9.51
N MET A 19 14.01 -19.40 -8.74
CA MET A 19 12.65 -19.35 -9.32
C MET A 19 12.60 -18.18 -10.29
N PRO A 20 11.98 -18.33 -11.48
CA PRO A 20 11.81 -17.19 -12.37
C PRO A 20 11.03 -16.10 -11.62
N ALA A 21 11.43 -14.85 -11.81
CA ALA A 21 10.65 -13.72 -11.30
C ALA A 21 9.22 -13.82 -11.88
N PRO A 22 8.17 -13.61 -11.04
CA PRO A 22 6.81 -13.58 -11.55
C PRO A 22 6.61 -12.39 -12.51
N ASP A 23 5.77 -12.58 -13.52
CA ASP A 23 5.31 -11.46 -14.32
C ASP A 23 4.52 -10.48 -13.43
N PRO A 24 4.67 -9.16 -13.62
CA PRO A 24 3.89 -8.17 -12.87
C PRO A 24 2.38 -8.36 -13.08
N ASP A 25 1.66 -8.55 -11.97
CA ASP A 25 0.20 -8.73 -11.99
C ASP A 25 -0.50 -7.41 -11.60
N PRO A 26 -1.23 -6.74 -12.51
CA PRO A 26 -1.87 -5.46 -12.23
C PRO A 26 -3.00 -5.54 -11.19
N ARG A 27 -3.42 -6.75 -10.78
CA ARG A 27 -4.40 -6.96 -9.72
C ARG A 27 -3.81 -6.80 -8.31
N VAL A 28 -2.48 -6.68 -8.18
CA VAL A 28 -1.82 -6.45 -6.89
C VAL A 28 -1.35 -5.01 -6.83
N HIS A 29 -1.89 -4.27 -5.85
CA HIS A 29 -1.67 -2.85 -5.65
C HIS A 29 -0.82 -2.62 -4.39
N ALA A 30 0.44 -2.22 -4.55
CA ALA A 30 1.28 -1.81 -3.42
C ALA A 30 1.00 -0.36 -3.06
N PHE A 31 0.61 -0.09 -1.81
CA PHE A 31 0.49 1.27 -1.32
C PHE A 31 1.84 1.95 -1.36
N TYR A 32 1.90 3.07 -2.07
CA TYR A 32 3.10 3.81 -2.41
C TYR A 32 2.97 5.27 -1.99
N TYR A 33 3.97 5.77 -1.26
CA TYR A 33 3.96 7.09 -0.67
C TYR A 33 5.00 8.00 -1.34
N PRO A 34 4.59 8.88 -2.27
CA PRO A 34 5.48 9.80 -2.98
C PRO A 34 5.67 11.12 -2.21
N TRP A 35 5.88 11.08 -0.90
CA TRP A 35 5.94 12.25 0.00
C TRP A 35 7.33 12.52 0.57
N TYR A 36 8.35 11.74 0.18
CA TYR A 36 9.70 11.89 0.67
C TYR A 36 10.47 12.94 -0.12
N GLY A 37 11.17 13.83 0.59
CA GLY A 37 12.04 14.84 -0.02
C GLY A 37 13.40 14.91 0.64
N THR A 38 14.41 15.38 -0.11
CA THR A 38 15.77 15.61 0.40
C THR A 38 16.23 17.02 0.10
N PRO A 39 17.22 17.57 0.87
CA PRO A 39 17.76 18.90 0.61
C PRO A 39 18.32 19.07 -0.80
N GLU A 40 18.82 18.02 -1.41
CA GLU A 40 19.40 18.05 -2.74
C GLU A 40 18.35 18.31 -3.83
N PHE A 41 17.20 17.65 -3.75
CA PHE A 41 16.15 17.72 -4.75
C PHE A 41 15.02 18.69 -4.40
N ASP A 42 14.71 18.82 -3.10
CA ASP A 42 13.50 19.49 -2.62
C ASP A 42 13.78 20.66 -1.68
N GLY A 43 15.07 20.91 -1.38
CA GLY A 43 15.53 22.00 -0.51
C GLY A 43 15.48 21.68 0.97
N GLU A 44 14.79 20.62 1.38
CA GLU A 44 14.67 20.16 2.77
C GLU A 44 14.37 18.65 2.83
N TYR A 45 14.51 18.05 4.03
CA TYR A 45 13.97 16.72 4.27
C TYR A 45 12.45 16.80 4.47
N ARG A 46 11.67 16.31 3.51
CA ARG A 46 10.22 16.18 3.62
C ARG A 46 9.87 14.76 4.02
N HIS A 47 8.99 14.64 4.97
CA HIS A 47 8.53 13.40 5.60
C HIS A 47 9.64 12.60 6.29
N TRP A 48 10.88 12.60 5.81
CA TRP A 48 12.06 12.08 6.55
C TRP A 48 12.31 12.86 7.83
N ALA A 49 12.14 14.19 7.80
CA ALA A 49 12.05 15.02 9.01
C ALA A 49 10.65 14.84 9.60
N HIS A 50 10.57 14.38 10.84
CA HIS A 50 9.30 14.06 11.48
C HIS A 50 9.34 14.33 12.98
N ASP A 51 8.34 15.00 13.49
CA ASP A 51 8.15 15.17 14.92
C ASP A 51 7.39 13.97 15.51
N GLN A 52 7.76 13.58 16.72
CA GLN A 52 6.98 12.64 17.50
C GLN A 52 5.54 13.18 17.67
N MET A 53 4.54 12.37 17.36
CA MET A 53 3.13 12.76 17.42
C MET A 53 2.62 12.75 18.88
N GLY A 54 1.48 13.44 19.13
CA GLY A 54 0.81 13.49 20.42
C GLY A 54 1.24 14.65 21.33
N ALA A 55 0.51 14.85 22.45
CA ALA A 55 0.75 15.89 23.43
C ALA A 55 1.81 15.42 24.44
N VAL A 56 3.08 15.58 24.13
CA VAL A 56 4.20 15.31 25.05
C VAL A 56 4.91 16.61 25.36
N GLU A 57 5.22 16.84 26.64
CA GLU A 57 5.97 18.02 27.11
C GLU A 57 7.37 18.14 26.48
N HIS A 58 7.95 17.00 26.07
CA HIS A 58 9.24 16.93 25.39
C HIS A 58 9.09 16.10 24.13
N ARG A 59 8.72 16.74 23.00
CA ARG A 59 8.67 16.08 21.70
C ARG A 59 10.08 15.75 21.21
N VAL A 60 10.28 14.52 20.80
CA VAL A 60 11.45 14.14 20.01
C VAL A 60 11.20 14.58 18.58
N SER A 61 12.16 15.25 17.97
CA SER A 61 12.15 15.62 16.56
C SER A 61 13.25 14.85 15.84
N TYR A 62 12.92 14.26 14.72
CA TYR A 62 13.84 13.54 13.85
C TYR A 62 14.14 14.45 12.66
N PRO A 63 15.42 14.84 12.45
CA PRO A 63 15.76 15.86 11.44
C PRO A 63 15.78 15.33 10.00
N GLY A 64 15.66 14.02 9.81
CA GLY A 64 15.94 13.39 8.52
C GLY A 64 17.41 13.02 8.33
N GLY A 65 17.78 12.49 7.18
CA GLY A 65 19.15 12.03 6.93
C GLY A 65 19.51 10.84 7.82
N ASP A 66 20.48 11.01 8.71
CA ASP A 66 20.95 9.93 9.57
C ASP A 66 20.01 9.60 10.74
N ASP A 67 19.08 10.48 11.06
CA ASP A 67 18.12 10.28 12.16
C ASP A 67 16.69 10.51 11.70
N ILE A 68 15.97 9.42 11.45
CA ILE A 68 14.58 9.40 10.97
C ILE A 68 13.65 8.75 11.99
N GLY A 69 12.37 9.13 11.97
CA GLY A 69 11.34 8.63 12.88
C GLY A 69 10.85 7.19 12.62
N ALA A 70 11.66 6.34 11.97
CA ALA A 70 11.33 4.98 11.62
C ALA A 70 12.19 3.96 12.38
N ASP A 71 11.66 2.73 12.59
CA ASP A 71 12.43 1.63 13.20
C ASP A 71 13.43 0.98 12.23
N PHE A 72 13.19 1.10 10.93
CA PHE A 72 14.05 0.59 9.84
C PHE A 72 14.68 1.75 9.10
N TYR A 73 15.78 1.47 8.38
CA TYR A 73 16.47 2.47 7.58
C TYR A 73 16.57 2.02 6.11
N PRO A 74 16.24 2.90 5.13
CA PRO A 74 16.30 2.53 3.72
C PRO A 74 17.72 2.18 3.27
N ALA A 75 17.89 1.07 2.57
CA ALA A 75 19.20 0.63 2.08
C ALA A 75 19.86 1.63 1.12
N GLY A 76 19.07 2.45 0.45
CA GLY A 76 19.55 3.55 -0.40
C GLY A 76 19.74 4.89 0.32
N GLY A 77 19.54 4.96 1.66
CA GLY A 77 19.47 6.22 2.40
C GLY A 77 18.16 6.96 2.20
N CYS A 78 18.01 8.13 2.86
CA CYS A 78 16.89 9.02 2.60
C CYS A 78 16.92 9.50 1.15
N TYR A 79 15.78 9.52 0.49
CA TYR A 79 15.63 9.83 -0.93
C TYR A 79 14.53 10.86 -1.18
N SER A 80 14.53 11.43 -2.37
CA SER A 80 13.42 12.22 -2.90
C SER A 80 12.51 11.36 -3.77
N SER A 81 11.20 11.48 -3.57
CA SER A 81 10.20 10.90 -4.47
C SER A 81 10.16 11.56 -5.85
N ASN A 82 10.88 12.68 -6.02
CA ASN A 82 11.06 13.39 -7.28
C ASN A 82 12.34 12.97 -8.02
N ASP A 83 13.22 12.14 -7.42
CA ASP A 83 14.43 11.65 -8.08
C ASP A 83 14.10 10.56 -9.11
N PRO A 84 14.37 10.78 -10.42
CA PRO A 84 14.11 9.78 -11.44
C PRO A 84 14.87 8.46 -11.25
N ALA A 85 16.06 8.51 -10.62
CA ALA A 85 16.84 7.29 -10.35
C ALA A 85 16.21 6.46 -9.24
N VAL A 86 15.65 7.11 -8.22
CA VAL A 86 14.87 6.47 -7.15
C VAL A 86 13.60 5.85 -7.74
N LEU A 87 12.84 6.61 -8.53
CA LEU A 87 11.63 6.09 -9.17
C LEU A 87 11.93 4.87 -10.05
N ALA A 88 12.99 4.91 -10.86
CA ALA A 88 13.37 3.77 -11.68
C ALA A 88 13.70 2.53 -10.83
N ARG A 89 14.48 2.69 -9.76
CA ARG A 89 14.79 1.60 -8.82
C ARG A 89 13.52 1.02 -8.18
N HIS A 90 12.60 1.85 -7.68
CA HIS A 90 11.36 1.39 -7.06
C HIS A 90 10.48 0.61 -8.06
N MET A 91 10.41 1.06 -9.32
CA MET A 91 9.68 0.32 -10.36
C MET A 91 10.32 -1.03 -10.66
N ASP A 92 11.64 -1.10 -10.72
CA ASP A 92 12.37 -2.37 -10.95
C ASP A 92 12.19 -3.33 -9.77
N GLU A 93 12.22 -2.84 -8.54
CA GLU A 93 11.99 -3.62 -7.31
C GLU A 93 10.56 -4.21 -7.29
N LEU A 94 9.53 -3.38 -7.50
CA LEU A 94 8.13 -3.82 -7.55
C LEU A 94 7.91 -4.83 -8.68
N ARG A 95 8.46 -4.55 -9.85
CA ARG A 95 8.38 -5.44 -11.00
C ARG A 95 9.04 -6.80 -10.72
N SER A 96 10.22 -6.80 -10.09
CA SER A 96 10.93 -8.03 -9.74
C SER A 96 10.17 -8.88 -8.72
N ALA A 97 9.40 -8.23 -7.85
CA ALA A 97 8.50 -8.87 -6.90
C ALA A 97 7.18 -9.34 -7.53
N GLY A 98 6.92 -9.05 -8.82
CA GLY A 98 5.68 -9.41 -9.52
C GLY A 98 4.50 -8.48 -9.22
N VAL A 99 4.72 -7.36 -8.54
CA VAL A 99 3.68 -6.35 -8.27
C VAL A 99 3.46 -5.52 -9.52
N GLY A 100 2.24 -5.50 -10.04
CA GLY A 100 1.91 -4.84 -11.29
C GLY A 100 1.26 -3.47 -11.14
N SER A 101 0.85 -3.08 -9.93
CA SER A 101 0.24 -1.78 -9.66
C SER A 101 0.76 -1.13 -8.39
N LEU A 102 0.92 0.19 -8.42
CA LEU A 102 1.12 1.04 -7.26
C LEU A 102 -0.22 1.70 -6.91
N CYS A 103 -0.52 1.84 -5.61
CA CYS A 103 -1.62 2.67 -5.11
C CYS A 103 -1.01 3.93 -4.50
N ALA A 104 -0.96 5.01 -5.29
CA ALA A 104 -0.23 6.23 -4.93
C ALA A 104 -1.03 7.10 -3.98
N SER A 105 -0.50 7.38 -2.80
CA SER A 105 -1.05 8.33 -1.82
C SER A 105 -1.11 9.73 -2.42
N TRP A 106 -2.28 10.39 -2.31
CA TRP A 106 -2.51 11.72 -2.87
C TRP A 106 -3.40 12.58 -1.97
N TRP A 107 -2.86 13.72 -1.58
CA TRP A 107 -3.46 14.69 -0.66
C TRP A 107 -4.11 15.88 -1.35
N GLY A 108 -4.43 15.74 -2.63
CA GLY A 108 -5.10 16.77 -3.41
C GLY A 108 -4.14 17.61 -4.25
N GLU A 109 -4.74 18.42 -5.14
CA GLU A 109 -4.02 19.32 -6.05
C GLU A 109 -3.15 20.32 -5.28
N GLY A 110 -1.91 20.49 -5.73
CA GLY A 110 -0.92 21.38 -5.13
C GLY A 110 -0.18 20.80 -3.92
N SER A 111 -0.46 19.56 -3.50
CA SER A 111 0.34 18.88 -2.49
C SER A 111 1.72 18.50 -3.05
N PHE A 112 2.65 18.12 -2.17
CA PHE A 112 3.96 17.63 -2.60
C PHE A 112 3.83 16.34 -3.41
N GLU A 113 2.95 15.45 -3.00
CA GLU A 113 2.62 14.20 -3.69
C GLU A 113 2.02 14.47 -5.07
N ASP A 114 1.20 15.51 -5.20
CA ASP A 114 0.62 15.90 -6.47
C ASP A 114 1.69 16.34 -7.48
N ALA A 115 2.71 17.05 -7.03
CA ALA A 115 3.84 17.44 -7.85
C ALA A 115 4.71 16.24 -8.31
N ALA A 116 4.75 15.15 -7.52
CA ALA A 116 5.49 13.93 -7.83
C ALA A 116 4.76 13.01 -8.83
N LEU A 117 3.43 13.11 -8.94
CA LEU A 117 2.60 12.19 -9.73
C LEU A 117 3.00 12.08 -11.21
N PRO A 118 3.30 13.17 -11.96
CA PRO A 118 3.67 13.05 -13.38
C PRO A 118 4.90 12.15 -13.58
N ALA A 119 5.95 12.36 -12.77
CA ALA A 119 7.18 11.58 -12.86
C ALA A 119 6.95 10.11 -12.44
N LEU A 120 6.10 9.88 -11.43
CA LEU A 120 5.73 8.55 -10.98
C LEU A 120 4.95 7.79 -12.06
N LEU A 121 3.96 8.41 -12.67
CA LEU A 121 3.18 7.82 -13.77
C LEU A 121 4.06 7.46 -14.97
N ASP A 122 4.95 8.38 -15.36
CA ASP A 122 5.91 8.14 -16.45
C ASP A 122 6.88 7.00 -16.13
N ALA A 123 7.37 6.92 -14.89
CA ALA A 123 8.25 5.83 -14.45
C ALA A 123 7.52 4.48 -14.46
N ALA A 124 6.29 4.44 -13.95
CA ALA A 124 5.45 3.24 -13.99
C ALA A 124 5.16 2.79 -15.43
N ALA A 125 4.82 3.72 -16.33
CA ALA A 125 4.61 3.43 -17.75
C ALA A 125 5.83 2.78 -18.40
N ARG A 126 7.02 3.36 -18.19
CA ARG A 126 8.28 2.80 -18.71
C ARG A 126 8.57 1.40 -18.20
N ALA A 127 8.19 1.11 -16.96
CA ALA A 127 8.35 -0.22 -16.36
C ALA A 127 7.23 -1.21 -16.71
N GLY A 128 6.17 -0.77 -17.40
CA GLY A 128 4.99 -1.57 -17.69
C GLY A 128 4.08 -1.81 -16.47
N LEU A 129 4.20 -0.95 -15.44
CA LEU A 129 3.38 -0.97 -14.24
C LEU A 129 2.20 0.00 -14.35
N LYS A 130 1.23 -0.15 -13.45
CA LYS A 130 0.05 0.70 -13.36
C LYS A 130 0.03 1.49 -12.05
N VAL A 131 -0.74 2.58 -12.02
CA VAL A 131 -0.91 3.44 -10.85
C VAL A 131 -2.40 3.65 -10.61
N SER A 132 -2.90 3.22 -9.45
CA SER A 132 -4.20 3.60 -8.91
C SER A 132 -4.05 4.76 -7.94
N LEU A 133 -5.12 5.50 -7.72
CA LEU A 133 -5.13 6.60 -6.76
C LEU A 133 -5.46 6.08 -5.37
N HIS A 134 -4.71 6.49 -4.34
CA HIS A 134 -5.10 6.43 -2.94
C HIS A 134 -5.53 7.82 -2.50
N LEU A 135 -6.83 8.08 -2.52
CA LEU A 135 -7.40 9.36 -2.15
C LEU A 135 -7.40 9.49 -0.63
N GLU A 136 -6.54 10.36 -0.13
CA GLU A 136 -6.35 10.63 1.29
C GLU A 136 -7.47 11.51 1.87
N PRO A 137 -7.58 11.67 3.21
CA PRO A 137 -8.58 12.51 3.84
C PRO A 137 -8.34 14.00 3.55
N LEU A 138 -8.91 14.49 2.46
CA LEU A 138 -8.80 15.90 2.08
C LEU A 138 -9.46 16.81 3.13
N PRO A 139 -8.93 18.03 3.37
CA PRO A 139 -9.56 18.98 4.27
C PRO A 139 -11.01 19.27 3.89
N GLY A 140 -11.94 19.10 4.84
CA GLY A 140 -13.37 19.32 4.61
C GLY A 140 -14.02 18.30 3.67
N ARG A 141 -13.45 17.11 3.53
CA ARG A 141 -13.90 16.06 2.61
C ARG A 141 -15.39 15.76 2.75
N ASP A 142 -16.14 16.13 1.71
CA ASP A 142 -17.54 15.81 1.42
C ASP A 142 -17.67 15.36 -0.05
N ALA A 143 -18.88 15.16 -0.53
CA ALA A 143 -19.13 14.75 -1.91
C ALA A 143 -18.63 15.77 -2.94
N ALA A 144 -18.75 17.07 -2.66
CA ALA A 144 -18.31 18.14 -3.56
C ALA A 144 -16.78 18.19 -3.66
N VAL A 145 -16.09 18.18 -2.51
CA VAL A 145 -14.62 18.15 -2.44
C VAL A 145 -14.07 16.92 -3.14
N CYS A 146 -14.65 15.74 -2.92
CA CYS A 146 -14.23 14.51 -3.63
C CYS A 146 -14.44 14.63 -5.14
N ARG A 147 -15.56 15.19 -5.58
CA ARG A 147 -15.85 15.36 -7.01
C ARG A 147 -14.86 16.33 -7.68
N GLU A 148 -14.53 17.44 -7.03
CA GLU A 148 -13.55 18.41 -7.52
C GLU A 148 -12.15 17.78 -7.58
N ALA A 149 -11.76 17.03 -6.55
CA ALA A 149 -10.49 16.30 -6.51
C ALA A 149 -10.38 15.30 -7.67
N LEU A 150 -11.42 14.48 -7.89
CA LEU A 150 -11.46 13.56 -9.03
C LEU A 150 -11.44 14.29 -10.37
N ALA A 151 -12.12 15.43 -10.51
CA ALA A 151 -12.11 16.23 -11.73
C ALA A 151 -10.70 16.78 -12.02
N SER A 152 -9.98 17.29 -11.01
CA SER A 152 -8.60 17.73 -11.14
C SER A 152 -7.67 16.59 -11.54
N TYR A 153 -7.76 15.45 -10.85
CA TYR A 153 -6.91 14.28 -11.11
C TYR A 153 -7.15 13.69 -12.50
N LEU A 154 -8.40 13.38 -12.83
CA LEU A 154 -8.75 12.77 -14.11
C LEU A 154 -8.58 13.72 -15.28
N GLY A 155 -8.83 15.03 -15.10
CA GLY A 155 -8.58 16.05 -16.12
C GLY A 155 -7.13 16.07 -16.60
N ARG A 156 -6.19 15.68 -15.73
CA ARG A 156 -4.74 15.60 -16.04
C ARG A 156 -4.30 14.22 -16.50
N TYR A 157 -4.85 13.15 -15.93
CA TYR A 157 -4.26 11.82 -16.05
C TYR A 157 -5.19 10.73 -16.62
N ALA A 158 -6.46 11.05 -16.95
CA ALA A 158 -7.39 10.01 -17.43
C ALA A 158 -6.92 9.28 -18.71
N SER A 159 -6.10 9.93 -19.55
CA SER A 159 -5.55 9.30 -20.76
C SER A 159 -4.16 8.69 -20.56
N HIS A 160 -3.59 8.76 -19.36
CA HIS A 160 -2.24 8.26 -19.12
C HIS A 160 -2.22 6.73 -19.14
N GLU A 161 -1.27 6.15 -19.90
CA GLU A 161 -1.20 4.69 -20.11
C GLU A 161 -0.92 3.88 -18.84
N ALA A 162 -0.25 4.48 -17.85
CA ALA A 162 -0.02 3.84 -16.55
C ALA A 162 -1.23 3.89 -15.62
N LEU A 163 -2.31 4.63 -15.95
CA LEU A 163 -3.46 4.67 -15.05
C LEU A 163 -4.11 3.29 -14.91
N ALA A 164 -4.18 2.78 -13.67
CA ALA A 164 -4.82 1.51 -13.36
C ALA A 164 -6.32 1.58 -13.61
N ARG A 165 -6.85 0.57 -14.31
CA ARG A 165 -8.27 0.50 -14.65
C ARG A 165 -8.84 -0.86 -14.28
N ASP A 166 -10.06 -0.84 -13.80
CA ASP A 166 -10.87 -2.03 -13.64
C ASP A 166 -11.04 -2.75 -14.99
N PRO A 167 -10.77 -4.07 -15.03
CA PRO A 167 -10.74 -4.81 -16.31
C PRO A 167 -12.11 -5.00 -16.97
N GLU A 168 -13.21 -4.90 -16.20
CA GLU A 168 -14.56 -5.15 -16.73
C GLU A 168 -15.18 -3.90 -17.36
N ARG A 169 -15.03 -2.75 -16.71
CA ARG A 169 -15.65 -1.49 -17.14
C ARG A 169 -14.66 -0.48 -17.69
N GLY A 170 -13.35 -0.73 -17.51
CA GLY A 170 -12.27 0.20 -17.91
C GLY A 170 -12.21 1.48 -17.08
N LEU A 171 -12.86 1.53 -15.92
CA LEU A 171 -12.89 2.70 -15.05
C LEU A 171 -11.59 2.85 -14.26
N PRO A 172 -11.07 4.08 -14.07
CA PRO A 172 -9.93 4.33 -13.20
C PRO A 172 -10.16 3.80 -11.78
N ILE A 173 -9.18 3.12 -11.20
CA ILE A 173 -9.28 2.55 -9.85
C ILE A 173 -8.86 3.61 -8.83
N VAL A 174 -9.75 3.85 -7.85
CA VAL A 174 -9.53 4.79 -6.74
C VAL A 174 -9.81 4.10 -5.41
N PHE A 175 -8.79 3.99 -4.57
CA PHE A 175 -8.92 3.61 -3.17
C PHE A 175 -9.18 4.85 -2.33
N VAL A 176 -10.13 4.81 -1.41
CA VAL A 176 -10.49 5.94 -0.55
C VAL A 176 -10.10 5.64 0.88
N TYR A 177 -9.03 6.30 1.35
CA TYR A 177 -8.59 6.14 2.73
C TYR A 177 -9.54 6.84 3.71
N ASP A 178 -9.75 6.21 4.87
CA ASP A 178 -10.66 6.71 5.91
C ASP A 178 -12.06 7.07 5.37
N SER A 179 -12.57 6.30 4.39
CA SER A 179 -13.88 6.52 3.77
C SER A 179 -15.03 6.63 4.78
N TYR A 180 -14.89 5.99 5.94
CA TYR A 180 -15.87 6.02 7.04
C TYR A 180 -15.96 7.37 7.79
N LEU A 181 -15.02 8.29 7.56
CA LEU A 181 -15.09 9.65 8.11
C LEU A 181 -16.13 10.53 7.40
N SER A 182 -16.62 10.12 6.24
CA SER A 182 -17.74 10.77 5.55
C SER A 182 -18.97 9.88 5.66
N SER A 183 -20.17 10.49 5.78
CA SER A 183 -21.41 9.73 5.94
C SER A 183 -21.78 8.94 4.68
N VAL A 184 -22.62 7.91 4.85
CA VAL A 184 -23.21 7.16 3.73
C VAL A 184 -23.96 8.09 2.78
N GLU A 185 -24.65 9.09 3.31
CA GLU A 185 -25.42 10.07 2.54
C GLU A 185 -24.50 10.93 1.66
N GLU A 186 -23.34 11.40 2.18
CA GLU A 186 -22.37 12.14 1.38
C GLU A 186 -21.80 11.29 0.26
N TRP A 187 -21.43 10.05 0.54
CA TRP A 187 -20.96 9.14 -0.52
C TRP A 187 -22.06 8.85 -1.56
N ARG A 188 -23.32 8.71 -1.14
CA ARG A 188 -24.45 8.51 -2.08
C ARG A 188 -24.64 9.68 -3.02
N ARG A 189 -24.41 10.92 -2.57
CA ARG A 189 -24.45 12.11 -3.45
C ARG A 189 -23.46 12.01 -4.60
N LEU A 190 -22.31 11.35 -4.35
CA LEU A 190 -21.24 11.15 -5.33
C LEU A 190 -21.42 9.87 -6.15
N LEU A 191 -21.88 8.78 -5.51
CA LEU A 191 -21.80 7.42 -6.08
C LEU A 191 -23.17 6.84 -6.50
N ALA A 192 -24.29 7.45 -6.14
CA ALA A 192 -25.58 6.98 -6.63
C ALA A 192 -25.88 7.53 -8.04
N PRO A 193 -26.41 6.72 -8.98
CA PRO A 193 -26.53 7.11 -10.39
C PRO A 193 -27.34 8.36 -10.70
N ALA A 194 -28.31 8.73 -9.85
CA ALA A 194 -29.19 9.88 -10.06
C ALA A 194 -28.98 11.00 -9.04
N ALA A 195 -27.85 11.01 -8.33
CA ALA A 195 -27.54 12.00 -7.30
C ALA A 195 -27.08 13.33 -7.90
N ASP A 196 -27.16 14.39 -7.10
CA ASP A 196 -26.86 15.78 -7.49
C ASP A 196 -25.38 16.00 -7.87
N LEU A 197 -24.45 15.25 -7.26
CA LEU A 197 -23.02 15.33 -7.50
C LEU A 197 -22.45 14.04 -8.13
N THR A 198 -23.31 13.21 -8.71
CA THR A 198 -22.89 11.89 -9.19
C THR A 198 -21.72 11.97 -10.18
N ILE A 199 -20.77 11.04 -10.01
CA ILE A 199 -19.74 10.75 -11.01
C ILE A 199 -20.18 9.61 -11.94
N ARG A 200 -21.21 8.83 -11.56
CA ARG A 200 -21.61 7.63 -12.29
C ARG A 200 -22.10 7.96 -13.69
N GLY A 201 -21.50 7.27 -14.68
CA GLY A 201 -21.83 7.49 -16.10
C GLY A 201 -21.31 8.81 -16.69
N THR A 202 -20.43 9.52 -15.99
CA THR A 202 -19.75 10.74 -16.47
C THR A 202 -18.28 10.46 -16.77
N ASP A 203 -17.55 11.44 -17.33
CA ASP A 203 -16.09 11.36 -17.54
C ASP A 203 -15.29 11.29 -16.22
N LEU A 204 -15.96 11.48 -15.07
CA LEU A 204 -15.37 11.35 -13.74
C LEU A 204 -15.64 9.98 -13.10
N ASP A 205 -16.32 9.07 -13.79
CA ASP A 205 -16.64 7.76 -13.21
C ASP A 205 -15.40 6.94 -12.93
N CYS A 206 -15.37 6.37 -11.73
CA CYS A 206 -14.25 5.58 -11.20
C CYS A 206 -14.75 4.30 -10.58
N PHE A 207 -13.87 3.29 -10.54
CA PHE A 207 -14.03 2.11 -9.70
C PHE A 207 -13.58 2.46 -8.27
N MET A 208 -14.56 2.77 -7.40
CA MET A 208 -14.33 3.31 -6.07
C MET A 208 -14.27 2.19 -5.03
N ILE A 209 -13.15 2.12 -4.30
CA ILE A 209 -12.89 1.10 -3.28
C ILE A 209 -12.78 1.77 -1.92
N GLY A 210 -13.69 1.49 -0.99
CA GLY A 210 -13.75 2.10 0.34
C GLY A 210 -13.09 1.24 1.41
N LEU A 211 -12.61 1.88 2.49
CA LEU A 211 -11.91 1.22 3.59
C LEU A 211 -12.89 0.55 4.57
N TRP A 212 -12.74 -0.76 4.77
CA TRP A 212 -13.53 -1.54 5.73
C TRP A 212 -12.78 -1.71 7.05
N VAL A 213 -13.12 -0.91 8.05
CA VAL A 213 -12.48 -0.92 9.38
C VAL A 213 -13.33 -1.67 10.40
N GLU A 214 -14.56 -1.20 10.66
CA GLU A 214 -15.47 -1.80 11.63
C GLU A 214 -16.48 -2.73 10.94
N ARG A 215 -17.08 -3.65 11.70
CA ARG A 215 -17.96 -4.66 11.12
C ARG A 215 -19.09 -4.10 10.26
N HIS A 216 -19.71 -2.99 10.68
CA HIS A 216 -20.83 -2.37 9.98
C HIS A 216 -20.43 -1.62 8.71
N HIS A 217 -19.15 -1.28 8.52
CA HIS A 217 -18.69 -0.54 7.34
C HIS A 217 -18.94 -1.30 6.03
N GLY A 218 -19.03 -2.64 6.05
CA GLY A 218 -19.40 -3.41 4.86
C GLY A 218 -20.75 -2.99 4.29
N ASP A 219 -21.78 -2.95 5.15
CA ASP A 219 -23.12 -2.49 4.78
C ASP A 219 -23.12 -1.00 4.37
N ASP A 220 -22.35 -0.17 5.09
CA ASP A 220 -22.27 1.27 4.80
C ASP A 220 -21.65 1.52 3.43
N LEU A 221 -20.55 0.84 3.08
CA LEU A 221 -19.90 0.94 1.78
C LEU A 221 -20.82 0.47 0.64
N HIS A 222 -21.54 -0.63 0.83
CA HIS A 222 -22.54 -1.10 -0.13
C HIS A 222 -23.65 -0.06 -0.34
N ARG A 223 -24.26 0.42 0.74
CA ARG A 223 -25.33 1.44 0.70
C ARG A 223 -24.84 2.76 0.10
N ALA A 224 -23.59 3.11 0.32
CA ALA A 224 -22.96 4.31 -0.23
C ALA A 224 -22.73 4.24 -1.74
N GLY A 225 -22.67 3.03 -2.34
CA GLY A 225 -22.48 2.81 -3.78
C GLY A 225 -21.02 2.62 -4.20
N PHE A 226 -20.16 2.19 -3.27
CA PHE A 226 -18.81 1.77 -3.61
C PHE A 226 -18.82 0.49 -4.45
N ASP A 227 -17.81 0.34 -5.32
CA ASP A 227 -17.63 -0.83 -6.20
C ASP A 227 -16.84 -1.95 -5.49
N GLY A 228 -16.05 -1.58 -4.49
CA GLY A 228 -15.24 -2.52 -3.73
C GLY A 228 -14.92 -2.02 -2.32
N MET A 229 -14.26 -2.88 -1.57
CA MET A 229 -13.86 -2.63 -0.19
C MET A 229 -12.49 -3.25 0.10
N TYR A 230 -11.62 -2.53 0.84
CA TYR A 230 -10.27 -2.98 1.17
C TYR A 230 -9.99 -2.88 2.67
N THR A 231 -8.96 -3.57 3.17
CA THR A 231 -8.70 -3.68 4.62
C THR A 231 -7.54 -2.83 5.13
N TYR A 232 -6.65 -2.39 4.29
CA TYR A 232 -5.45 -1.56 4.48
C TYR A 232 -4.48 -2.03 5.58
N PHE A 233 -4.89 -2.06 6.86
CA PHE A 233 -3.98 -2.17 8.01
C PHE A 233 -3.16 -3.46 8.04
N ALA A 234 -1.84 -3.31 8.24
CA ALA A 234 -0.88 -4.41 8.27
C ALA A 234 -0.90 -5.26 9.55
N THR A 235 -1.62 -4.82 10.59
CA THR A 235 -1.70 -5.54 11.87
C THR A 235 -2.96 -6.40 11.93
N ASP A 236 -2.77 -7.74 11.88
CA ASP A 236 -3.84 -8.71 12.09
C ASP A 236 -4.46 -8.55 13.49
N GLY A 237 -5.79 -8.42 13.54
CA GLY A 237 -6.53 -8.22 14.78
C GLY A 237 -6.61 -6.78 15.28
N PHE A 238 -6.04 -5.79 14.56
CA PHE A 238 -6.15 -4.38 14.95
C PHE A 238 -7.58 -3.85 14.76
N THR A 239 -8.21 -4.17 13.64
CA THR A 239 -9.60 -3.83 13.34
C THR A 239 -10.38 -5.06 12.92
N TYR A 240 -11.70 -4.95 12.78
CA TYR A 240 -12.50 -6.02 12.18
C TYR A 240 -12.01 -6.34 10.76
N GLY A 241 -11.76 -5.28 9.96
CA GLY A 241 -11.30 -5.41 8.56
C GLY A 241 -9.92 -6.04 8.43
N SER A 242 -8.97 -5.67 9.29
CA SER A 242 -7.61 -6.24 9.26
C SER A 242 -7.47 -7.62 9.91
N SER A 243 -8.52 -8.12 10.59
CA SER A 243 -8.50 -9.44 11.22
C SER A 243 -8.69 -10.54 10.17
N THR A 244 -7.61 -11.28 9.86
CA THR A 244 -7.62 -12.30 8.80
C THR A 244 -8.66 -13.39 9.01
N VAL A 245 -9.04 -13.67 10.25
CA VAL A 245 -10.12 -14.60 10.60
C VAL A 245 -11.49 -14.17 10.07
N ASN A 246 -11.70 -12.88 9.82
CA ASN A 246 -12.94 -12.31 9.29
C ASN A 246 -12.98 -12.33 7.75
N TRP A 247 -11.85 -12.43 7.06
CA TRP A 247 -11.77 -12.30 5.61
C TRP A 247 -12.64 -13.28 4.82
N PRO A 248 -12.82 -14.56 5.21
CA PRO A 248 -13.76 -15.44 4.52
C PRO A 248 -15.20 -14.92 4.54
N ALA A 249 -15.66 -14.38 5.69
CA ALA A 249 -17.01 -13.82 5.81
C ALA A 249 -17.14 -12.49 5.05
N MET A 250 -16.10 -11.65 5.07
CA MET A 250 -16.04 -10.38 4.34
C MET A 250 -16.06 -10.60 2.83
N ALA A 251 -15.28 -11.57 2.33
CA ALA A 251 -15.27 -11.93 0.92
C ALA A 251 -16.60 -12.51 0.45
N ALA A 252 -17.26 -13.33 1.29
CA ALA A 252 -18.60 -13.83 1.00
C ALA A 252 -19.62 -12.69 0.93
N PHE A 253 -19.62 -11.78 1.89
CA PHE A 253 -20.47 -10.59 1.90
C PHE A 253 -20.26 -9.74 0.62
N ALA A 254 -19.02 -9.39 0.31
CA ALA A 254 -18.73 -8.58 -0.88
C ALA A 254 -19.26 -9.26 -2.16
N ARG A 255 -19.06 -10.56 -2.29
CA ARG A 255 -19.58 -11.35 -3.44
C ARG A 255 -21.10 -11.34 -3.53
N GLU A 256 -21.80 -11.49 -2.40
CA GLU A 256 -23.25 -11.42 -2.32
C GLU A 256 -23.79 -10.05 -2.72
N GLN A 257 -23.04 -8.98 -2.42
CA GLN A 257 -23.40 -7.61 -2.78
C GLN A 257 -22.89 -7.18 -4.18
N GLY A 258 -22.22 -8.07 -4.92
CA GLY A 258 -21.63 -7.74 -6.22
C GLY A 258 -20.47 -6.76 -6.15
N MET A 259 -19.75 -6.73 -5.03
CA MET A 259 -18.61 -5.85 -4.77
C MET A 259 -17.29 -6.62 -4.78
N THR A 260 -16.19 -5.91 -5.07
CA THR A 260 -14.84 -6.48 -4.99
C THR A 260 -14.31 -6.40 -3.56
N PHE A 261 -13.85 -7.52 -3.00
CA PHE A 261 -13.11 -7.56 -1.74
C PHE A 261 -11.60 -7.56 -1.99
N VAL A 262 -10.88 -6.62 -1.39
CA VAL A 262 -9.44 -6.44 -1.52
C VAL A 262 -8.77 -6.63 -0.16
N PRO A 263 -8.37 -7.87 0.21
CA PRO A 263 -7.59 -8.09 1.42
C PRO A 263 -6.22 -7.42 1.26
N CYS A 264 -5.75 -6.73 2.31
CA CYS A 264 -4.44 -6.09 2.32
C CYS A 264 -3.47 -6.85 3.19
N VAL A 265 -2.33 -7.23 2.63
CA VAL A 265 -1.27 -7.95 3.34
C VAL A 265 -0.15 -7.00 3.73
N GLY A 266 0.46 -7.21 4.90
CA GLY A 266 1.58 -6.42 5.36
C GLY A 266 2.62 -7.24 6.10
N PRO A 267 3.90 -6.81 6.08
CA PRO A 267 5.01 -7.58 6.65
C PRO A 267 5.13 -7.48 8.18
N GLY A 268 4.50 -6.50 8.76
CA GLY A 268 4.56 -6.13 10.18
C GLY A 268 4.18 -4.68 10.37
N TYR A 269 4.27 -4.16 11.61
CA TYR A 269 3.95 -2.79 11.97
C TYR A 269 4.85 -2.30 13.12
N ALA A 270 5.52 -1.14 12.96
CA ALA A 270 6.40 -0.57 13.97
C ALA A 270 6.46 0.95 13.83
N ASP A 271 5.78 1.70 14.72
CA ASP A 271 5.67 3.16 14.68
C ASP A 271 5.99 3.86 16.02
N LEU A 272 6.60 3.15 16.97
CA LEU A 272 6.83 3.69 18.31
C LEU A 272 7.76 4.91 18.34
N ARG A 273 8.59 5.09 17.32
CA ARG A 273 9.42 6.28 17.25
C ARG A 273 8.58 7.55 17.06
N ILE A 274 7.54 7.49 16.25
CA ILE A 274 6.64 8.64 16.01
C ILE A 274 5.36 8.59 16.86
N ARG A 275 4.89 7.40 17.28
CA ARG A 275 3.68 7.21 18.10
C ARG A 275 3.99 6.36 19.34
N PRO A 276 4.70 6.90 20.38
CA PRO A 276 5.20 6.11 21.51
C PRO A 276 4.10 5.48 22.37
N TRP A 277 2.86 5.92 22.26
CA TRP A 277 1.70 5.33 22.93
C TRP A 277 1.11 4.10 22.22
N ASN A 278 1.54 3.81 20.97
CA ASN A 278 0.89 2.82 20.11
C ASN A 278 1.44 1.38 20.28
N THR A 279 1.83 1.03 21.50
CA THR A 279 2.45 -0.28 21.80
C THR A 279 1.54 -1.48 21.50
N ALA A 280 0.22 -1.31 21.63
CA ALA A 280 -0.74 -2.39 21.39
C ALA A 280 -0.85 -2.82 19.92
N ASN A 281 -0.47 -1.94 18.99
CA ASN A 281 -0.61 -2.17 17.56
C ASN A 281 0.68 -2.66 16.88
N GLN A 282 1.77 -2.80 17.65
CA GLN A 282 3.03 -3.31 17.13
C GLN A 282 2.86 -4.76 16.64
N ARG A 283 3.46 -5.05 15.49
CA ARG A 283 3.48 -6.39 14.92
C ARG A 283 4.87 -6.75 14.41
N GLU A 284 5.49 -7.71 15.10
CA GLU A 284 6.79 -8.21 14.70
C GLU A 284 6.71 -8.98 13.37
N ARG A 285 7.76 -8.82 12.56
CA ARG A 285 7.87 -9.48 11.25
C ARG A 285 8.21 -10.97 11.32
N GLU A 286 8.77 -11.42 12.45
CA GLU A 286 9.10 -12.83 12.77
C GLU A 286 9.91 -13.53 11.65
N GLY A 287 10.92 -12.84 11.08
CA GLY A 287 11.69 -13.38 9.96
C GLY A 287 10.78 -13.73 8.74
N GLY A 288 9.76 -12.91 8.49
CA GLY A 288 8.84 -13.09 7.36
C GLY A 288 7.73 -14.13 7.58
N VAL A 289 7.69 -14.83 8.72
CA VAL A 289 6.62 -15.79 9.03
C VAL A 289 5.27 -15.11 9.05
N TYR A 290 5.18 -13.96 9.72
CA TYR A 290 3.96 -13.17 9.78
C TYR A 290 3.46 -12.75 8.38
N TYR A 291 4.37 -12.23 7.53
CA TYR A 291 4.02 -11.79 6.18
C TYR A 291 3.48 -12.95 5.31
N ARG A 292 4.14 -14.11 5.37
CA ARG A 292 3.67 -15.31 4.66
C ARG A 292 2.30 -15.79 5.15
N GLN A 293 1.99 -15.64 6.44
CA GLN A 293 0.68 -15.98 7.00
C GLN A 293 -0.41 -15.02 6.50
N MET A 294 -0.15 -13.71 6.49
CA MET A 294 -1.05 -12.71 5.93
C MET A 294 -1.36 -13.00 4.46
N ALA A 295 -0.30 -13.24 3.64
CA ALA A 295 -0.45 -13.59 2.24
C ALA A 295 -1.25 -14.89 2.04
N ALA A 296 -0.99 -15.93 2.84
CA ALA A 296 -1.75 -17.17 2.78
C ALA A 296 -3.24 -16.96 3.09
N SER A 297 -3.57 -16.11 4.07
CA SER A 297 -4.95 -15.77 4.41
C SER A 297 -5.65 -15.00 3.29
N ALA A 298 -4.93 -14.08 2.62
CA ALA A 298 -5.45 -13.35 1.47
C ALA A 298 -5.74 -14.30 0.29
N LEU A 299 -4.80 -15.19 -0.04
CA LEU A 299 -4.95 -16.15 -1.13
C LEU A 299 -6.09 -17.15 -0.88
N ALA A 300 -6.34 -17.50 0.38
CA ALA A 300 -7.39 -18.47 0.75
C ALA A 300 -8.82 -17.99 0.43
N VAL A 301 -9.04 -16.69 0.27
CA VAL A 301 -10.36 -16.13 -0.10
C VAL A 301 -10.51 -15.88 -1.60
N GLU A 302 -9.51 -16.26 -2.40
CA GLU A 302 -9.50 -16.14 -3.88
C GLU A 302 -9.88 -14.73 -4.37
N PRO A 303 -9.20 -13.67 -3.91
CA PRO A 303 -9.60 -12.31 -4.19
C PRO A 303 -9.29 -11.91 -5.64
N ALA A 304 -10.15 -11.06 -6.23
CA ALA A 304 -9.90 -10.47 -7.54
C ALA A 304 -8.74 -9.46 -7.53
N MET A 305 -8.50 -8.80 -6.39
CA MET A 305 -7.39 -7.87 -6.15
C MET A 305 -6.78 -8.10 -4.77
N ILE A 306 -5.50 -7.77 -4.61
CA ILE A 306 -4.80 -7.76 -3.32
C ILE A 306 -4.13 -6.40 -3.12
N GLY A 307 -4.28 -5.82 -1.92
CA GLY A 307 -3.48 -4.69 -1.47
C GLY A 307 -2.21 -5.16 -0.75
N LEU A 308 -1.13 -4.42 -0.88
CA LEU A 308 0.11 -4.64 -0.15
C LEU A 308 0.42 -3.39 0.67
N THR A 309 0.32 -3.48 1.99
CA THR A 309 0.63 -2.40 2.93
C THR A 309 1.97 -2.65 3.59
N SER A 310 3.05 -2.02 3.13
CA SER A 310 3.18 -1.05 2.05
C SER A 310 4.46 -1.30 1.23
N TYR A 311 4.66 -0.57 0.13
CA TYR A 311 5.99 -0.56 -0.49
C TYR A 311 6.95 0.25 0.38
N ASN A 312 6.60 1.49 0.78
CA ASN A 312 7.54 2.44 1.38
C ASN A 312 6.97 3.31 2.52
N GLU A 313 6.04 2.81 3.35
CA GLU A 313 5.63 3.53 4.58
C GLU A 313 6.61 3.22 5.72
N TRP A 314 7.69 4.02 5.76
CA TRP A 314 8.80 3.82 6.68
C TRP A 314 8.44 4.10 8.14
N HIS A 315 7.63 5.15 8.39
CA HIS A 315 7.29 5.56 9.76
C HIS A 315 6.31 4.60 10.46
N GLU A 316 5.61 3.78 9.69
CA GLU A 316 4.78 2.70 10.22
C GLU A 316 5.48 1.33 10.20
N GLY A 317 6.69 1.26 9.65
CA GLY A 317 7.45 0.02 9.57
C GLY A 317 6.75 -1.07 8.76
N THR A 318 5.86 -0.70 7.81
CA THR A 318 5.13 -1.62 6.95
C THR A 318 5.79 -1.85 5.59
N GLN A 319 6.91 -1.17 5.34
CA GLN A 319 7.59 -1.19 4.04
C GLN A 319 8.13 -2.58 3.68
N ILE A 320 8.10 -2.90 2.39
CA ILE A 320 8.85 -4.01 1.78
C ILE A 320 10.06 -3.54 1.00
N GLU A 321 10.22 -2.23 0.81
CA GLU A 321 11.42 -1.60 0.25
C GLU A 321 12.66 -2.05 1.01
N PRO A 322 13.82 -2.30 0.35
CA PRO A 322 15.02 -2.79 0.99
C PRO A 322 15.51 -1.95 2.18
N ALA A 323 15.80 -2.61 3.31
CA ALA A 323 16.27 -1.97 4.55
C ALA A 323 17.63 -2.49 4.98
N GLU A 324 18.47 -1.59 5.48
CA GLU A 324 19.80 -1.93 5.99
C GLU A 324 19.94 -1.73 7.50
N ALA A 325 20.80 -2.52 8.14
CA ALA A 325 21.23 -2.28 9.52
C ALA A 325 22.07 -1.00 9.58
N ARG A 326 21.68 -0.08 10.46
CA ARG A 326 22.38 1.19 10.65
C ARG A 326 22.42 1.58 12.12
N ILE A 327 23.47 2.27 12.53
CA ILE A 327 23.55 2.95 13.82
C ILE A 327 23.81 4.42 13.52
N ALA A 328 22.86 5.27 13.81
CA ALA A 328 22.96 6.71 13.63
C ALA A 328 22.07 7.43 14.65
N GLY A 329 22.42 8.67 15.02
CA GLY A 329 21.67 9.42 16.02
C GLY A 329 21.59 8.74 17.41
N GLY A 330 22.47 7.78 17.72
CA GLY A 330 22.40 6.97 18.94
C GLY A 330 21.33 5.86 18.91
N PHE A 331 20.67 5.67 17.79
CA PHE A 331 19.66 4.62 17.57
C PHE A 331 20.20 3.52 16.67
N ARG A 332 19.82 2.26 16.97
CA ARG A 332 20.09 1.11 16.12
C ARG A 332 18.86 0.78 15.29
N TYR A 333 18.90 1.15 14.02
CA TYR A 333 17.86 0.78 13.06
C TYR A 333 17.88 -0.72 12.82
N ARG A 334 16.68 -1.27 12.63
CA ARG A 334 16.45 -2.68 12.32
C ARG A 334 16.71 -2.94 10.83
N ASP A 335 17.05 -4.18 10.52
CA ASP A 335 17.09 -4.72 9.17
C ASP A 335 16.16 -5.94 9.06
N TYR A 336 16.22 -6.64 7.95
CA TYR A 336 15.44 -7.86 7.72
C TYR A 336 16.14 -9.15 8.16
N GLY A 337 17.26 -9.05 8.89
CA GLY A 337 17.99 -10.16 9.48
C GLY A 337 18.48 -11.17 8.45
N SER A 338 18.17 -12.45 8.69
CA SER A 338 18.57 -13.56 7.79
C SER A 338 17.95 -13.51 6.42
N GLU A 339 16.90 -12.72 6.22
CA GLU A 339 16.19 -12.61 4.93
C GLU A 339 16.94 -11.72 3.93
N GLY A 340 17.93 -10.94 4.41
CA GLY A 340 18.71 -10.01 3.59
C GLY A 340 17.95 -8.74 3.20
N LEU A 341 18.63 -7.84 2.49
CA LEU A 341 18.08 -6.51 2.14
C LEU A 341 16.75 -6.60 1.40
N ASP A 342 16.67 -7.51 0.43
CA ASP A 342 15.52 -7.69 -0.50
C ASP A 342 14.55 -8.77 -0.02
N GLY A 343 14.66 -9.22 1.24
CA GLY A 343 13.94 -10.38 1.74
C GLY A 343 12.43 -10.29 1.54
N TYR A 344 11.84 -9.11 1.76
CA TYR A 344 10.39 -8.94 1.61
C TYR A 344 9.95 -8.79 0.15
N LEU A 345 10.80 -8.30 -0.76
CA LEU A 345 10.56 -8.37 -2.20
C LEU A 345 10.59 -9.82 -2.69
N THR A 346 11.56 -10.61 -2.21
CA THR A 346 11.65 -12.05 -2.52
C THR A 346 10.42 -12.82 -2.02
N MET A 347 10.00 -12.60 -0.77
CA MET A 347 8.78 -13.21 -0.22
C MET A 347 7.53 -12.79 -0.99
N THR A 348 7.49 -11.54 -1.45
CA THR A 348 6.40 -11.06 -2.31
C THR A 348 6.37 -11.85 -3.61
N ALA A 349 7.51 -12.03 -4.28
CA ALA A 349 7.60 -12.85 -5.48
C ALA A 349 7.14 -14.31 -5.25
N GLU A 350 7.44 -14.90 -4.08
CA GLU A 350 7.03 -16.26 -3.72
C GLU A 350 5.49 -16.42 -3.70
N TRP A 351 4.76 -15.52 -3.07
CA TRP A 351 3.30 -15.63 -3.02
C TRP A 351 2.63 -15.13 -4.30
N MET A 352 3.25 -14.19 -5.03
CA MET A 352 2.79 -13.74 -6.34
C MET A 352 2.73 -14.87 -7.37
N LEU A 353 3.72 -15.78 -7.38
CA LEU A 353 3.67 -16.97 -8.22
C LEU A 353 2.44 -17.85 -7.97
N ARG A 354 1.97 -17.91 -6.72
CA ARG A 354 0.76 -18.66 -6.35
C ARG A 354 -0.51 -17.90 -6.80
N TYR A 355 -0.55 -16.59 -6.57
CA TYR A 355 -1.69 -15.76 -6.95
C TYR A 355 -1.93 -15.76 -8.46
N SER A 356 -0.88 -15.53 -9.24
CA SER A 356 -0.97 -15.51 -10.70
C SER A 356 -1.32 -16.86 -11.31
N ALA A 357 -1.08 -17.97 -10.61
CA ALA A 357 -1.46 -19.31 -11.07
C ALA A 357 -2.97 -19.59 -10.93
N VAL A 358 -3.67 -18.94 -10.00
CA VAL A 358 -5.11 -19.15 -9.75
C VAL A 358 -5.99 -18.34 -10.71
N GLY A 359 -5.46 -17.29 -11.31
CA GLY A 359 -6.21 -16.34 -12.16
C GLY A 359 -6.01 -16.51 -13.67
N ARG A 360 -5.51 -17.68 -14.13
CA ARG A 360 -5.36 -18.01 -15.57
C ARG A 360 -6.47 -18.93 -16.04
#